data_a1499a03dcb8bf09428fb0de3f6c7aa8
#
_entry.id   a1499a03dcb8bf09428fb0de3f6c7aa8
#
_cell.length_a   1.000
_cell.length_b   1.000
_cell.length_c   1.000
_cell.angle_alpha   90.00
_cell.angle_beta   90.00
_cell.angle_gamma   90.00
#
_symmetry.space_group_name_H-M   'P 1'
#
loop_
_entity.id
_entity.type
_entity.pdbx_description
1 polymer ?
#
loop_
_entity_poly.entity_id
_entity_poly.type
_entity_poly.pdbx_seq_one_letter_code
_entity_poly.pdbx_strand_id
1 'polypeptide(L)'
;MLRYLVSAMALLTPNSFAQQQSSQNPPGWPCAGARAVDPTYVQLAENTGGEVFLFDRSESARSLVLMQEGMKHKETVFRTSGTLARGYRDFQFPVDTTIESLLFSISLQCTQSVVIYRPSGAELDASAPGVDDNRYHAGRIVAMSRPEPGVWQVRIVGSGLFFAVVEAKSDVSLHSVRFVQLGGRPGHEGYFPMTTPVRLNLPQMLQASVSGSGVTGFRMINSGGATLQPLALAADENDQEEFQGPVIPSHKDFRIVVEGRDSRGYPYQRIFPRLFHAEP
;
A
#
# COMPACT_ATOMS: atom_id res chain seq x y z
N MET A 1 20.31 0.61 3.34
CA MET A 1 19.52 0.82 4.57
C MET A 1 18.63 -0.38 4.78
N LEU A 2 18.73 -1.02 5.95
CA LEU A 2 17.94 -2.19 6.28
C LEU A 2 16.49 -1.74 6.49
N ARG A 3 15.57 -2.05 5.55
CA ARG A 3 14.14 -1.90 5.79
C ARG A 3 13.74 -2.99 6.79
N TYR A 4 13.42 -2.60 8.01
CA TYR A 4 12.81 -3.51 8.96
C TYR A 4 11.41 -3.87 8.45
N LEU A 5 11.24 -5.11 8.03
CA LEU A 5 9.93 -5.70 7.83
C LEU A 5 9.29 -5.85 9.22
N VAL A 6 8.50 -4.86 9.61
CA VAL A 6 7.55 -5.03 10.71
C VAL A 6 6.26 -5.53 10.07
N SER A 7 6.19 -6.84 9.82
CA SER A 7 4.90 -7.51 9.61
C SER A 7 4.19 -7.49 10.95
N ALA A 8 3.29 -6.53 11.15
CA ALA A 8 2.46 -6.49 12.34
C ALA A 8 1.43 -7.62 12.24
N MET A 9 1.73 -8.73 12.86
CA MET A 9 0.85 -9.89 12.99
C MET A 9 -0.21 -9.56 14.03
N ALA A 10 -1.39 -9.08 13.61
CA ALA A 10 -2.53 -8.92 14.49
C ALA A 10 -3.13 -10.30 14.78
N LEU A 11 -2.62 -10.97 15.81
CA LEU A 11 -3.25 -12.16 16.37
C LEU A 11 -4.54 -11.75 17.08
N LEU A 12 -5.64 -12.35 16.67
CA LEU A 12 -6.93 -12.21 17.35
C LEU A 12 -6.87 -12.91 18.70
N THR A 13 -6.51 -12.18 19.80
CA THR A 13 -6.46 -12.73 21.16
C THR A 13 -7.85 -12.75 21.82
N PRO A 14 -8.19 -13.77 22.63
CA PRO A 14 -9.41 -13.77 23.42
C PRO A 14 -9.23 -12.95 24.70
N ASN A 15 -10.16 -12.02 24.91
CA ASN A 15 -10.45 -11.29 26.14
C ASN A 15 -9.45 -10.27 26.67
N SER A 16 -9.76 -8.99 26.44
CA SER A 16 -10.05 -7.99 27.49
C SER A 16 -10.44 -6.66 26.81
N PHE A 17 -11.49 -6.04 27.28
CA PHE A 17 -12.20 -4.86 26.76
C PHE A 17 -13.27 -5.13 25.69
N ALA A 18 -14.23 -5.98 26.04
CA ALA A 18 -15.54 -5.93 25.42
C ALA A 18 -16.42 -4.95 26.22
N GLN A 19 -16.53 -3.71 25.71
CA GLN A 19 -17.69 -2.88 26.03
C GLN A 19 -18.06 -2.03 24.81
N GLN A 20 -19.21 -2.44 24.24
CA GLN A 20 -20.17 -1.68 23.45
C GLN A 20 -19.76 -1.11 22.10
N GLN A 21 -19.89 -1.97 21.08
CA GLN A 21 -20.73 -1.64 19.92
C GLN A 21 -21.25 -2.94 19.32
N SER A 22 -22.43 -3.36 19.74
CA SER A 22 -23.16 -4.47 19.15
C SER A 22 -23.74 -4.06 17.81
N SER A 23 -22.97 -4.15 16.74
CA SER A 23 -23.55 -4.28 15.41
C SER A 23 -24.06 -5.72 15.30
N GLN A 24 -25.37 -5.91 15.50
CA GLN A 24 -26.02 -7.22 15.32
C GLN A 24 -25.90 -7.62 13.86
N ASN A 25 -24.98 -8.55 13.57
CA ASN A 25 -24.96 -9.23 12.29
C ASN A 25 -26.23 -10.10 12.18
N PRO A 26 -26.98 -10.04 11.08
CA PRO A 26 -28.15 -10.90 10.90
C PRO A 26 -27.75 -12.39 10.92
N PRO A 27 -28.65 -13.29 11.36
CA PRO A 27 -28.40 -14.72 11.32
C PRO A 27 -27.96 -15.20 9.93
N GLY A 28 -26.87 -15.96 9.85
CA GLY A 28 -26.31 -16.48 8.59
C GLY A 28 -25.14 -15.69 7.98
N TRP A 29 -24.73 -14.57 8.59
CA TRP A 29 -23.50 -13.88 8.18
C TRP A 29 -22.28 -14.51 8.89
N PRO A 30 -21.17 -14.84 8.15
CA PRO A 30 -20.08 -15.67 8.70
C PRO A 30 -19.28 -15.01 9.84
N CYS A 31 -19.62 -13.80 10.26
CA CYS A 31 -18.86 -12.98 11.18
C CYS A 31 -19.56 -12.60 12.48
N ALA A 32 -20.47 -13.44 12.95
CA ALA A 32 -20.96 -13.30 14.31
C ALA A 32 -19.76 -13.47 15.29
N GLY A 33 -19.26 -12.34 15.83
CA GLY A 33 -18.13 -12.34 16.76
C GLY A 33 -16.77 -11.91 16.17
N ALA A 34 -16.75 -11.23 15.04
CA ALA A 34 -15.52 -10.63 14.52
C ALA A 34 -14.83 -9.75 15.60
N ARG A 35 -13.56 -10.05 15.89
CA ARG A 35 -12.80 -9.37 16.94
C ARG A 35 -12.34 -8.02 16.47
N ALA A 36 -12.28 -7.05 17.39
CA ALA A 36 -11.71 -5.75 17.11
C ALA A 36 -10.22 -5.89 16.76
N VAL A 37 -9.80 -5.19 15.72
CA VAL A 37 -8.38 -5.03 15.40
C VAL A 37 -7.82 -3.92 16.29
N ASP A 38 -6.72 -4.18 16.98
CA ASP A 38 -6.06 -3.16 17.80
C ASP A 38 -5.50 -2.06 16.88
N PRO A 39 -5.94 -0.80 17.02
CA PRO A 39 -5.51 0.29 16.16
C PRO A 39 -4.01 0.58 16.24
N THR A 40 -3.33 0.19 17.33
CA THR A 40 -1.89 0.37 17.49
C THR A 40 -1.09 -0.36 16.42
N TYR A 41 -1.49 -1.59 16.08
CA TYR A 41 -0.82 -2.35 15.01
C TYR A 41 -1.06 -1.73 13.64
N VAL A 42 -2.25 -1.19 13.41
CA VAL A 42 -2.57 -0.48 12.16
C VAL A 42 -1.71 0.77 12.04
N GLN A 43 -1.64 1.58 13.09
CA GLN A 43 -0.81 2.80 13.11
C GLN A 43 0.68 2.48 12.92
N LEU A 44 1.18 1.42 13.57
CA LEU A 44 2.56 1.00 13.39
C LEU A 44 2.86 0.62 11.95
N ALA A 45 2.01 -0.19 11.32
CA ALA A 45 2.16 -0.57 9.93
C ALA A 45 2.09 0.65 8.98
N GLU A 46 1.12 1.53 9.18
CA GLU A 46 0.96 2.76 8.38
C GLU A 46 2.20 3.68 8.50
N ASN A 47 2.71 3.89 9.70
CA ASN A 47 3.86 4.78 9.96
C ASN A 47 5.19 4.21 9.49
N THR A 48 5.33 2.89 9.42
CA THR A 48 6.56 2.21 9.00
C THR A 48 6.54 1.79 7.54
N GLY A 49 5.38 1.82 6.89
CA GLY A 49 5.18 1.25 5.55
C GLY A 49 5.03 -0.28 5.56
N GLY A 50 4.84 -0.88 6.74
CA GLY A 50 4.55 -2.30 6.88
C GLY A 50 3.13 -2.65 6.44
N GLU A 51 2.81 -3.94 6.46
CA GLU A 51 1.50 -4.47 6.10
C GLU A 51 0.71 -4.94 7.33
N VAL A 52 -0.62 -4.86 7.23
CA VAL A 52 -1.55 -5.51 8.15
C VAL A 52 -2.25 -6.62 7.38
N PHE A 53 -2.16 -7.84 7.91
CA PHE A 53 -2.95 -8.95 7.44
C PHE A 53 -3.62 -9.64 8.63
N LEU A 54 -4.91 -9.94 8.49
CA LEU A 54 -5.71 -10.55 9.52
C LEU A 54 -5.64 -12.08 9.39
N PHE A 55 -5.21 -12.77 10.43
CA PHE A 55 -5.17 -14.22 10.48
C PHE A 55 -6.09 -14.76 11.57
N ASP A 56 -6.73 -15.89 11.31
CA ASP A 56 -7.28 -16.71 12.38
C ASP A 56 -6.12 -17.35 13.18
N ARG A 57 -6.33 -17.60 14.46
CA ARG A 57 -5.32 -18.21 15.33
C ARG A 57 -4.85 -19.57 14.81
N SER A 58 -5.73 -20.35 14.21
CA SER A 58 -5.41 -21.64 13.62
C SER A 58 -4.52 -21.55 12.38
N GLU A 59 -4.46 -20.34 11.74
CA GLU A 59 -3.71 -20.08 10.51
C GLU A 59 -2.37 -19.39 10.78
N SER A 60 -2.03 -19.11 12.04
CA SER A 60 -0.84 -18.31 12.40
C SER A 60 0.48 -18.89 11.86
N ALA A 61 0.61 -20.22 11.79
CA ALA A 61 1.81 -20.86 11.23
C ALA A 61 1.98 -20.57 9.72
N ARG A 62 0.90 -20.27 9.00
CA ARG A 62 0.91 -19.96 7.57
C ARG A 62 1.29 -18.50 7.28
N SER A 63 1.39 -17.65 8.32
CA SER A 63 1.82 -16.25 8.19
C SER A 63 3.25 -16.11 7.65
N LEU A 64 4.08 -17.14 7.79
CA LEU A 64 5.44 -17.16 7.24
C LEU A 64 5.46 -17.00 5.71
N VAL A 65 4.42 -17.44 5.01
CA VAL A 65 4.28 -17.25 3.55
C VAL A 65 4.30 -15.76 3.21
N LEU A 66 3.51 -14.95 3.92
CA LEU A 66 3.48 -13.50 3.71
C LEU A 66 4.86 -12.87 3.95
N MET A 67 5.54 -13.28 5.01
CA MET A 67 6.88 -12.75 5.33
C MET A 67 7.92 -13.13 4.28
N GLN A 68 7.90 -14.38 3.81
CA GLN A 68 8.85 -14.86 2.81
C GLN A 68 8.62 -14.19 1.44
N GLU A 69 7.38 -14.07 1.03
CA GLU A 69 7.03 -13.43 -0.24
C GLU A 69 7.25 -11.91 -0.18
N GLY A 70 6.88 -11.24 0.92
CA GLY A 70 7.10 -9.80 1.09
C GLY A 70 8.58 -9.38 1.07
N MET A 71 9.51 -10.28 1.42
CA MET A 71 10.94 -10.00 1.26
C MET A 71 11.40 -9.93 -0.21
N LYS A 72 10.69 -10.57 -1.12
CA LYS A 72 10.99 -10.59 -2.56
C LYS A 72 10.40 -9.40 -3.30
N HIS A 73 9.28 -8.86 -2.79
CA HIS A 73 8.49 -7.80 -3.40
C HIS A 73 8.69 -6.51 -2.61
N LYS A 74 9.25 -5.49 -3.22
CA LYS A 74 9.68 -4.26 -2.53
C LYS A 74 8.91 -3.02 -2.96
N GLU A 75 8.28 -3.08 -4.13
CA GLU A 75 7.58 -1.94 -4.71
C GLU A 75 6.08 -2.05 -4.48
N THR A 76 5.51 -1.10 -3.76
CA THR A 76 4.07 -1.06 -3.57
C THR A 76 3.41 -0.48 -4.82
N VAL A 77 2.68 -1.30 -5.57
CA VAL A 77 1.94 -0.86 -6.76
C VAL A 77 0.51 -0.46 -6.44
N PHE A 78 -0.06 -1.02 -5.38
CA PHE A 78 -1.38 -0.65 -4.89
C PHE A 78 -1.46 -0.83 -3.37
N ARG A 79 -2.10 0.13 -2.70
CA ARG A 79 -2.34 0.05 -1.26
C ARG A 79 -3.59 0.83 -0.89
N THR A 80 -4.47 0.19 -0.15
CA THR A 80 -5.66 0.82 0.41
C THR A 80 -6.09 0.13 1.69
N SER A 81 -6.68 0.91 2.58
CA SER A 81 -7.29 0.42 3.82
C SER A 81 -8.54 1.23 4.14
N GLY A 82 -9.41 0.68 4.95
CA GLY A 82 -10.64 1.36 5.36
C GLY A 82 -11.65 0.41 5.98
N THR A 83 -12.88 0.89 6.07
CA THR A 83 -14.02 0.12 6.55
C THR A 83 -14.99 -0.11 5.42
N LEU A 84 -15.39 -1.35 5.22
CA LEU A 84 -16.44 -1.75 4.29
C LEU A 84 -17.73 -1.96 5.09
N ALA A 85 -18.78 -1.21 4.75
CA ALA A 85 -20.13 -1.60 5.10
C ALA A 85 -20.44 -2.93 4.39
N ARG A 86 -21.44 -3.65 4.88
CA ARG A 86 -21.87 -4.93 4.26
C ARG A 86 -22.06 -4.77 2.74
N GLY A 87 -21.32 -5.55 1.94
CA GLY A 87 -21.39 -5.50 0.49
C GLY A 87 -20.07 -5.85 -0.19
N TYR A 88 -19.75 -5.16 -1.26
CA TYR A 88 -18.50 -5.34 -1.99
C TYR A 88 -17.83 -3.99 -2.31
N ARG A 89 -16.54 -4.04 -2.60
CA ARG A 89 -15.77 -2.91 -3.12
C ARG A 89 -14.79 -3.38 -4.16
N ASP A 90 -14.71 -2.64 -5.25
CA ASP A 90 -13.77 -2.86 -6.35
C ASP A 90 -12.64 -1.85 -6.30
N PHE A 91 -11.44 -2.34 -6.60
CA PHE A 91 -10.23 -1.53 -6.72
C PHE A 91 -9.53 -1.88 -8.03
N GLN A 92 -9.01 -0.89 -8.70
CA GLN A 92 -8.25 -1.05 -9.93
C GLN A 92 -6.88 -0.41 -9.79
N PHE A 93 -5.87 -1.04 -10.41
CA PHE A 93 -4.52 -0.52 -10.43
C PHE A 93 -3.78 -1.01 -11.68
N PRO A 94 -2.83 -0.21 -12.19
CA PRO A 94 -2.05 -0.58 -13.36
C PRO A 94 -0.91 -1.54 -12.99
N VAL A 95 -0.63 -2.48 -13.88
CA VAL A 95 0.52 -3.37 -13.89
C VAL A 95 1.27 -3.15 -15.20
N ASP A 96 2.51 -2.74 -15.10
CA ASP A 96 3.38 -2.43 -16.22
C ASP A 96 4.32 -3.59 -16.58
N THR A 97 5.05 -3.47 -17.67
CA THR A 97 5.90 -4.56 -18.18
C THR A 97 7.23 -4.72 -17.46
N THR A 98 7.57 -3.84 -16.52
CA THR A 98 8.78 -3.95 -15.69
C THR A 98 8.59 -4.86 -14.48
N ILE A 99 7.34 -5.31 -14.24
CA ILE A 99 7.01 -6.14 -13.10
C ILE A 99 7.30 -7.62 -13.42
N GLU A 100 8.23 -8.20 -12.68
CA GLU A 100 8.58 -9.63 -12.79
C GLU A 100 7.61 -10.52 -12.02
N SER A 101 7.14 -10.06 -10.86
CA SER A 101 6.20 -10.80 -10.01
C SER A 101 5.37 -9.85 -9.15
N LEU A 102 4.18 -10.32 -8.76
CA LEU A 102 3.24 -9.64 -7.86
C LEU A 102 2.97 -10.47 -6.63
N LEU A 103 2.77 -9.78 -5.52
CA LEU A 103 2.23 -10.31 -4.28
C LEU A 103 0.97 -9.53 -3.91
N PHE A 104 -0.17 -10.21 -3.88
CA PHE A 104 -1.43 -9.68 -3.36
C PHE A 104 -1.57 -10.10 -1.90
N SER A 105 -1.73 -9.14 -1.02
CA SER A 105 -1.99 -9.33 0.41
C SER A 105 -3.29 -8.62 0.75
N ILE A 106 -4.40 -9.38 0.81
CA ILE A 106 -5.73 -8.80 0.92
C ILE A 106 -6.47 -9.46 2.07
N SER A 107 -6.85 -8.68 3.06
CA SER A 107 -7.62 -9.17 4.20
C SER A 107 -8.79 -8.24 4.55
N LEU A 108 -9.85 -8.84 5.07
CA LEU A 108 -11.07 -8.18 5.50
C LEU A 108 -11.57 -8.86 6.77
N GLN A 109 -11.92 -8.08 7.76
CA GLN A 109 -12.34 -8.56 9.09
C GLN A 109 -13.47 -9.61 9.01
N CYS A 110 -14.40 -9.43 8.08
CA CYS A 110 -15.50 -10.32 7.79
C CYS A 110 -15.51 -10.67 6.29
N THR A 111 -14.59 -11.51 5.86
CA THR A 111 -14.43 -11.89 4.47
C THR A 111 -15.51 -12.90 4.04
N GLN A 112 -16.22 -12.58 2.97
CA GLN A 112 -17.03 -13.52 2.21
C GLN A 112 -16.25 -14.05 1.00
N SER A 113 -15.63 -13.15 0.24
CA SER A 113 -14.74 -13.51 -0.86
C SER A 113 -13.75 -12.40 -1.19
N VAL A 114 -12.62 -12.80 -1.77
CA VAL A 114 -11.65 -11.91 -2.44
C VAL A 114 -11.44 -12.45 -3.84
N VAL A 115 -11.79 -11.66 -4.85
CA VAL A 115 -11.69 -12.03 -6.27
C VAL A 115 -10.68 -11.10 -6.94
N ILE A 116 -9.77 -11.68 -7.72
CA ILE A 116 -8.77 -10.94 -8.47
C ILE A 116 -9.09 -11.14 -9.95
N TYR A 117 -9.21 -10.05 -10.69
CA TYR A 117 -9.46 -10.07 -12.13
C TYR A 117 -8.22 -9.59 -12.89
N ARG A 118 -7.92 -10.30 -13.97
CA ARG A 118 -6.87 -9.96 -14.93
C ARG A 118 -7.30 -8.76 -15.80
N PRO A 119 -6.38 -8.14 -16.55
CA PRO A 119 -6.73 -7.09 -17.51
C PRO A 119 -7.76 -7.51 -18.57
N SER A 120 -7.82 -8.81 -18.89
CA SER A 120 -8.84 -9.39 -19.76
C SER A 120 -10.26 -9.39 -19.19
N GLY A 121 -10.41 -9.10 -17.88
CA GLY A 121 -11.66 -9.23 -17.13
C GLY A 121 -11.92 -10.65 -16.61
N ALA A 122 -11.10 -11.63 -16.94
CA ALA A 122 -11.21 -12.98 -16.41
C ALA A 122 -10.72 -13.04 -14.96
N GLU A 123 -11.36 -13.88 -14.14
CA GLU A 123 -10.88 -14.17 -12.79
C GLU A 123 -9.50 -14.86 -12.86
N LEU A 124 -8.64 -14.56 -11.89
CA LEU A 124 -7.36 -15.21 -11.76
C LEU A 124 -7.54 -16.69 -11.44
N ASP A 125 -7.04 -17.55 -12.34
CA ASP A 125 -7.02 -18.98 -12.13
C ASP A 125 -5.94 -19.36 -11.11
N ALA A 126 -6.38 -19.90 -9.98
CA ALA A 126 -5.51 -20.36 -8.91
C ALA A 126 -4.61 -21.55 -9.31
N SER A 127 -4.98 -22.28 -10.35
CA SER A 127 -4.23 -23.44 -10.88
C SER A 127 -3.26 -23.06 -12.00
N ALA A 128 -3.24 -21.80 -12.43
CA ALA A 128 -2.38 -21.34 -13.51
C ALA A 128 -0.89 -21.46 -13.12
N PRO A 129 0.00 -21.86 -14.06
CA PRO A 129 1.42 -21.92 -13.80
C PRO A 129 1.99 -20.59 -13.28
N GLY A 130 2.78 -20.66 -12.18
CA GLY A 130 3.39 -19.49 -11.57
C GLY A 130 2.48 -18.70 -10.65
N VAL A 131 1.30 -19.22 -10.31
CA VAL A 131 0.39 -18.69 -9.30
C VAL A 131 0.46 -19.56 -8.04
N ASP A 132 0.75 -18.92 -6.90
CA ASP A 132 0.63 -19.52 -5.56
C ASP A 132 -0.50 -18.81 -4.82
N ASP A 133 -1.65 -19.47 -4.67
CA ASP A 133 -2.89 -18.91 -4.14
C ASP A 133 -3.21 -19.49 -2.76
N ASN A 134 -3.03 -18.69 -1.74
CA ASN A 134 -3.28 -19.05 -0.36
C ASN A 134 -4.53 -18.34 0.16
N ARG A 135 -5.58 -19.11 0.44
CA ARG A 135 -6.85 -18.62 0.99
C ARG A 135 -6.89 -18.82 2.50
N TYR A 136 -7.36 -17.78 3.19
CA TYR A 136 -7.48 -17.68 4.64
C TYR A 136 -8.91 -17.29 5.03
N HIS A 137 -9.26 -17.50 6.28
CA HIS A 137 -10.57 -17.08 6.82
C HIS A 137 -10.82 -15.57 6.62
N ALA A 138 -9.79 -14.77 6.86
CA ALA A 138 -9.89 -13.32 6.80
C ALA A 138 -9.36 -12.73 5.48
N GLY A 139 -8.99 -13.54 4.48
CA GLY A 139 -8.45 -12.96 3.26
C GLY A 139 -7.75 -13.93 2.31
N ARG A 140 -6.89 -13.37 1.46
CA ARG A 140 -6.22 -14.11 0.40
C ARG A 140 -4.82 -13.53 0.18
N ILE A 141 -3.80 -14.39 0.09
CA ILE A 141 -2.44 -14.05 -0.30
C ILE A 141 -2.15 -14.79 -1.59
N VAL A 142 -1.79 -14.03 -2.64
CA VAL A 142 -1.47 -14.61 -3.94
C VAL A 142 -0.13 -14.08 -4.40
N ALA A 143 0.83 -14.98 -4.61
CA ALA A 143 2.06 -14.67 -5.31
C ALA A 143 1.96 -15.15 -6.75
N MET A 144 2.39 -14.34 -7.70
CA MET A 144 2.41 -14.72 -9.11
C MET A 144 3.61 -14.18 -9.85
N SER A 145 4.14 -14.98 -10.76
CA SER A 145 5.25 -14.60 -11.64
C SER A 145 4.73 -14.18 -13.01
N ARG A 146 5.42 -13.23 -13.63
CA ARG A 146 5.15 -12.73 -14.99
C ARG A 146 3.68 -12.33 -15.20
N PRO A 147 3.18 -11.33 -14.42
CA PRO A 147 1.82 -10.86 -14.58
C PRO A 147 1.62 -10.24 -15.97
N GLU A 148 0.40 -10.37 -16.49
CA GLU A 148 -0.04 -9.71 -17.70
C GLU A 148 -0.07 -8.18 -17.46
N PRO A 149 0.57 -7.34 -18.30
CA PRO A 149 0.48 -5.90 -18.16
C PRO A 149 -0.92 -5.38 -18.52
N GLY A 150 -1.38 -4.36 -17.81
CA GLY A 150 -2.71 -3.78 -18.00
C GLY A 150 -3.35 -3.38 -16.67
N VAL A 151 -4.66 -3.13 -16.68
CA VAL A 151 -5.41 -2.76 -15.48
C VAL A 151 -5.96 -4.02 -14.79
N TRP A 152 -5.45 -4.28 -13.61
CA TRP A 152 -5.94 -5.36 -12.74
C TRP A 152 -7.03 -4.83 -11.83
N GLN A 153 -7.92 -5.73 -11.40
CA GLN A 153 -8.99 -5.41 -10.46
C GLN A 153 -9.02 -6.40 -9.31
N VAL A 154 -9.23 -5.87 -8.11
CA VAL A 154 -9.51 -6.66 -6.90
C VAL A 154 -10.90 -6.32 -6.41
N ARG A 155 -11.73 -7.35 -6.19
CA ARG A 155 -13.03 -7.24 -5.52
C ARG A 155 -12.95 -7.87 -4.16
N ILE A 156 -13.29 -7.11 -3.13
CA ILE A 156 -13.52 -7.62 -1.78
C ILE A 156 -15.02 -7.65 -1.49
N VAL A 157 -15.49 -8.75 -0.90
CA VAL A 157 -16.89 -8.91 -0.50
C VAL A 157 -16.93 -9.27 0.97
N GLY A 158 -17.72 -8.54 1.75
CA GLY A 158 -17.85 -8.77 3.18
C GLY A 158 -18.20 -7.52 3.97
N SER A 159 -17.60 -7.35 5.15
CA SER A 159 -17.77 -6.16 6.00
C SER A 159 -16.63 -5.99 7.01
N GLY A 160 -16.54 -4.81 7.60
CA GLY A 160 -15.53 -4.48 8.62
C GLY A 160 -14.27 -3.84 8.06
N LEU A 161 -13.21 -3.80 8.86
CA LEU A 161 -11.92 -3.27 8.45
C LEU A 161 -11.29 -4.14 7.36
N PHE A 162 -10.75 -3.51 6.34
CA PHE A 162 -10.01 -4.18 5.28
C PHE A 162 -8.65 -3.54 5.03
N PHE A 163 -7.74 -4.37 4.57
CA PHE A 163 -6.40 -4.00 4.13
C PHE A 163 -6.13 -4.72 2.82
N ALA A 164 -5.73 -3.97 1.81
CA ALA A 164 -5.39 -4.52 0.51
C ALA A 164 -4.10 -3.86 0.03
N VAL A 165 -3.08 -4.68 -0.14
CA VAL A 165 -1.76 -4.28 -0.62
C VAL A 165 -1.39 -5.17 -1.79
N VAL A 166 -0.82 -4.59 -2.83
CA VAL A 166 -0.18 -5.32 -3.91
C VAL A 166 1.24 -4.80 -4.04
N GLU A 167 2.18 -5.70 -3.83
CA GLU A 167 3.60 -5.43 -3.97
C GLU A 167 4.16 -6.11 -5.21
N ALA A 168 5.27 -5.58 -5.72
CA ALA A 168 5.90 -6.07 -6.93
C ALA A 168 7.41 -6.22 -6.75
N LYS A 169 7.99 -7.14 -7.52
CA LYS A 169 9.38 -7.09 -7.93
C LYS A 169 9.42 -6.41 -9.29
N SER A 170 10.09 -5.27 -9.40
CA SER A 170 10.05 -4.38 -10.57
C SER A 170 11.36 -3.62 -10.72
N ASP A 171 11.70 -3.25 -11.95
CA ASP A 171 12.82 -2.37 -12.27
C ASP A 171 12.49 -0.89 -12.02
N VAL A 172 11.22 -0.53 -12.02
CA VAL A 172 10.78 0.82 -11.62
C VAL A 172 10.54 0.85 -10.13
N SER A 173 11.25 1.72 -9.42
CA SER A 173 11.22 1.80 -7.95
C SER A 173 11.09 3.23 -7.46
N LEU A 174 10.25 3.44 -6.44
CA LEU A 174 10.19 4.67 -5.65
C LEU A 174 11.00 4.47 -4.36
N HIS A 175 12.32 4.73 -4.45
CA HIS A 175 13.27 4.40 -3.40
C HIS A 175 13.11 5.23 -2.14
N SER A 176 12.88 6.52 -2.29
CA SER A 176 12.74 7.43 -1.17
C SER A 176 11.76 8.55 -1.46
N VAL A 177 11.06 8.96 -0.41
CA VAL A 177 10.28 10.21 -0.39
C VAL A 177 10.55 10.87 0.95
N ARG A 178 10.93 12.15 0.93
CA ARG A 178 11.29 12.90 2.14
C ARG A 178 10.97 14.38 1.99
N PHE A 179 10.52 14.98 3.08
CA PHE A 179 10.51 16.44 3.18
C PHE A 179 11.92 16.93 3.53
N VAL A 180 12.37 17.96 2.84
CA VAL A 180 13.73 18.48 2.94
C VAL A 180 13.70 19.99 3.19
N GLN A 181 14.78 20.49 3.75
CA GLN A 181 15.00 21.91 3.95
C GLN A 181 16.40 22.30 3.44
N LEU A 182 16.51 23.51 2.92
CA LEU A 182 17.80 24.06 2.55
C LEU A 182 18.64 24.24 3.82
N GLY A 183 19.88 23.82 3.77
CA GLY A 183 20.81 23.89 4.89
C GLY A 183 22.25 23.68 4.42
N GLY A 184 23.15 23.51 5.38
CA GLY A 184 24.58 23.39 5.13
C GLY A 184 25.36 24.63 5.51
N ARG A 185 26.68 24.55 5.40
CA ARG A 185 27.61 25.69 5.58
C ARG A 185 27.93 26.31 4.24
N PRO A 186 28.41 27.57 4.18
CA PRO A 186 28.80 28.23 2.94
C PRO A 186 29.71 27.36 2.07
N GLY A 187 29.34 27.17 0.80
CA GLY A 187 30.05 26.32 -0.16
C GLY A 187 29.70 24.82 -0.06
N HIS A 188 28.80 24.45 0.82
CA HIS A 188 28.28 23.10 1.00
C HIS A 188 26.74 23.13 1.29
N GLU A 189 26.07 24.08 0.64
CA GLU A 189 24.60 24.17 0.73
C GLU A 189 23.95 23.00 -0.01
N GLY A 190 22.80 22.54 0.52
CA GLY A 190 22.03 21.46 -0.10
C GLY A 190 20.72 21.22 0.62
N TYR A 191 19.96 20.29 0.11
CA TYR A 191 18.72 19.85 0.74
C TYR A 191 19.00 18.72 1.70
N PHE A 192 18.62 18.91 2.95
CA PHE A 192 18.75 17.94 4.04
C PHE A 192 17.39 17.49 4.52
N PRO A 193 17.21 16.21 4.92
CA PRO A 193 15.97 15.75 5.50
C PRO A 193 15.52 16.64 6.67
N MET A 194 14.26 17.03 6.67
CA MET A 194 13.67 17.77 7.79
C MET A 194 13.69 16.90 9.05
N THR A 195 14.10 17.49 10.16
CA THR A 195 14.02 16.87 11.49
C THR A 195 12.75 17.27 12.25
N THR A 196 12.05 18.28 11.75
CA THR A 196 10.75 18.74 12.28
C THR A 196 9.60 18.03 11.60
N PRO A 197 8.44 17.93 12.26
CA PRO A 197 7.23 17.40 11.63
C PRO A 197 6.84 18.16 10.36
N VAL A 198 6.21 17.46 9.44
CA VAL A 198 5.57 18.05 8.27
C VAL A 198 4.45 18.97 8.75
N ARG A 199 4.34 20.18 8.19
CA ARG A 199 3.34 21.18 8.60
C ARG A 199 2.18 21.25 7.63
N LEU A 200 0.98 21.24 8.20
CA LEU A 200 -0.26 21.39 7.44
C LEU A 200 -0.37 22.83 6.90
N ASN A 201 -0.82 22.96 5.66
CA ASN A 201 -1.06 24.23 4.98
C ASN A 201 0.16 25.18 4.87
N LEU A 202 1.39 24.67 5.08
CA LEU A 202 2.60 25.43 4.87
C LEU A 202 3.41 24.84 3.69
N PRO A 203 4.04 25.72 2.87
CA PRO A 203 4.91 25.25 1.79
C PRO A 203 6.16 24.60 2.35
N GLN A 204 6.48 23.40 1.88
CA GLN A 204 7.67 22.64 2.24
C GLN A 204 8.22 21.96 1.00
N MET A 205 9.52 21.74 0.95
CA MET A 205 10.15 21.07 -0.17
C MET A 205 10.04 19.55 -0.01
N LEU A 206 9.50 18.87 -1.03
CA LEU A 206 9.46 17.42 -1.13
C LEU A 206 10.51 16.95 -2.14
N GLN A 207 11.25 15.91 -1.79
CA GLN A 207 12.21 15.23 -2.66
C GLN A 207 11.80 13.75 -2.77
N ALA A 208 11.83 13.22 -3.99
CA ALA A 208 11.55 11.82 -4.29
C ALA A 208 12.63 11.25 -5.21
N SER A 209 13.10 10.03 -4.90
CA SER A 209 14.08 9.33 -5.72
C SER A 209 13.37 8.14 -6.42
N VAL A 210 13.42 8.15 -7.75
CA VAL A 210 12.71 7.17 -8.60
C VAL A 210 13.70 6.58 -9.59
N SER A 211 13.96 5.27 -9.50
CA SER A 211 14.65 4.59 -10.60
C SER A 211 13.69 4.15 -11.68
N GLY A 212 14.15 4.15 -12.91
CA GLY A 212 13.35 3.85 -14.10
C GLY A 212 13.00 5.10 -14.87
N SER A 213 12.39 4.92 -16.04
CA SER A 213 12.10 6.02 -16.97
C SER A 213 10.58 6.24 -17.10
N GLY A 214 10.24 7.37 -17.73
CA GLY A 214 8.86 7.65 -18.12
C GLY A 214 7.96 8.17 -17.00
N VAL A 215 8.54 8.78 -15.95
CA VAL A 215 7.77 9.50 -14.92
C VAL A 215 6.95 10.61 -15.57
N THR A 216 5.65 10.61 -15.33
CA THR A 216 4.73 11.63 -15.85
C THR A 216 4.19 12.56 -14.76
N GLY A 217 4.30 12.17 -13.49
CA GLY A 217 3.87 13.01 -12.40
C GLY A 217 3.83 12.32 -11.05
N PHE A 218 3.47 13.14 -10.07
CA PHE A 218 3.30 12.71 -8.68
C PHE A 218 1.95 13.15 -8.15
N ARG A 219 1.42 12.42 -7.20
CA ARG A 219 0.19 12.81 -6.49
C ARG A 219 0.21 12.38 -5.03
N MET A 220 -0.58 13.07 -4.25
CA MET A 220 -0.88 12.75 -2.87
C MET A 220 -2.18 11.95 -2.80
N ILE A 221 -2.20 10.88 -2.01
CA ILE A 221 -3.38 10.04 -1.78
C ILE A 221 -3.66 9.88 -0.29
N ASN A 222 -4.92 9.61 0.06
CA ASN A 222 -5.28 9.17 1.42
C ASN A 222 -5.08 7.65 1.60
N SER A 223 -5.30 7.14 2.82
CA SER A 223 -5.21 5.71 3.12
C SER A 223 -6.19 4.84 2.32
N GLY A 224 -7.33 5.41 1.91
CA GLY A 224 -8.30 4.75 1.05
C GLY A 224 -7.93 4.72 -0.44
N GLY A 225 -6.77 5.29 -0.83
CA GLY A 225 -6.30 5.34 -2.22
C GLY A 225 -6.86 6.49 -3.05
N ALA A 226 -7.72 7.34 -2.49
CA ALA A 226 -8.28 8.48 -3.22
C ALA A 226 -7.24 9.60 -3.37
N THR A 227 -7.15 10.18 -4.57
CA THR A 227 -6.28 11.33 -4.84
C THR A 227 -6.74 12.55 -4.04
N LEU A 228 -5.82 13.16 -3.31
CA LEU A 228 -6.01 14.38 -2.56
C LEU A 228 -5.59 15.61 -3.38
N GLN A 229 -4.40 15.56 -3.97
CA GLN A 229 -3.90 16.61 -4.86
C GLN A 229 -2.78 16.09 -5.78
N PRO A 230 -2.62 16.66 -7.00
CA PRO A 230 -1.43 16.49 -7.82
C PRO A 230 -0.25 17.23 -7.19
N LEU A 231 0.99 16.78 -7.48
CA LEU A 231 2.21 17.39 -7.01
C LEU A 231 3.09 17.77 -8.20
N ALA A 232 3.59 19.00 -8.20
CA ALA A 232 4.50 19.51 -9.22
C ALA A 232 5.95 19.32 -8.77
N LEU A 233 6.47 18.10 -8.93
CA LEU A 233 7.88 17.81 -8.73
C LEU A 233 8.59 17.80 -10.10
N ALA A 234 9.73 18.46 -10.19
CA ALA A 234 10.58 18.48 -11.37
C ALA A 234 11.81 17.59 -11.14
N ALA A 235 12.30 16.95 -12.20
CA ALA A 235 13.56 16.22 -12.14
C ALA A 235 14.71 17.19 -11.88
N ASP A 236 15.71 16.75 -11.12
CA ASP A 236 16.93 17.50 -10.92
C ASP A 236 17.75 17.51 -12.22
N GLU A 237 18.38 18.65 -12.54
CA GLU A 237 19.16 18.80 -13.78
C GLU A 237 20.39 17.89 -13.82
N ASN A 238 20.95 17.55 -12.68
CA ASN A 238 22.14 16.73 -12.54
C ASN A 238 21.85 15.26 -12.24
N ASP A 239 20.63 14.96 -11.78
CA ASP A 239 20.20 13.60 -11.43
C ASP A 239 18.73 13.36 -11.85
N GLN A 240 18.55 12.70 -12.97
CA GLN A 240 17.24 12.42 -13.54
C GLN A 240 16.39 11.45 -12.69
N GLU A 241 16.97 10.79 -11.70
CA GLU A 241 16.27 9.94 -10.74
C GLU A 241 15.78 10.71 -9.51
N GLU A 242 16.27 11.92 -9.28
CA GLU A 242 15.83 12.80 -8.19
C GLU A 242 14.81 13.82 -8.70
N PHE A 243 13.67 13.89 -8.01
CA PHE A 243 12.59 14.83 -8.28
C PHE A 243 12.34 15.68 -7.06
N GLN A 244 12.16 16.99 -7.26
CA GLN A 244 11.91 17.89 -6.15
C GLN A 244 10.95 19.01 -6.51
N GLY A 245 10.25 19.52 -5.50
CA GLY A 245 9.34 20.65 -5.67
C GLY A 245 8.64 21.07 -4.39
N PRO A 246 8.09 22.29 -4.36
CA PRO A 246 7.31 22.77 -3.22
C PRO A 246 5.97 22.06 -3.14
N VAL A 247 5.59 21.62 -1.94
CA VAL A 247 4.32 20.98 -1.63
C VAL A 247 3.69 21.67 -0.43
N ILE A 248 2.37 21.92 -0.50
CA ILE A 248 1.58 22.39 0.61
C ILE A 248 0.64 21.25 1.01
N PRO A 249 0.94 20.49 2.09
CA PRO A 249 0.08 19.42 2.56
C PRO A 249 -1.27 19.99 3.05
N SER A 250 -2.34 19.65 2.35
CA SER A 250 -3.70 20.08 2.69
C SER A 250 -4.47 19.08 3.58
N HIS A 251 -3.86 17.92 3.83
CA HIS A 251 -4.43 16.82 4.59
C HIS A 251 -3.45 16.29 5.62
N LYS A 252 -4.01 15.86 6.77
CA LYS A 252 -3.22 15.40 7.91
C LYS A 252 -2.42 14.15 7.61
N ASP A 253 -3.07 13.18 6.96
CA ASP A 253 -2.50 11.86 6.67
C ASP A 253 -2.53 11.61 5.17
N PHE A 254 -1.36 11.28 4.60
CA PHE A 254 -1.25 11.07 3.16
C PHE A 254 -0.05 10.20 2.78
N ARG A 255 -0.11 9.64 1.57
CA ARG A 255 1.02 8.98 0.88
C ARG A 255 1.33 9.68 -0.42
N ILE A 256 2.54 9.46 -0.90
CA ILE A 256 3.00 9.97 -2.19
C ILE A 256 3.02 8.81 -3.19
N VAL A 257 2.54 9.09 -4.38
CA VAL A 257 2.51 8.18 -5.52
C VAL A 257 3.27 8.82 -6.66
N VAL A 258 4.15 8.06 -7.30
CA VAL A 258 4.70 8.38 -8.61
C VAL A 258 3.92 7.62 -9.68
N GLU A 259 3.67 8.28 -10.79
CA GLU A 259 2.99 7.74 -11.96
C GLU A 259 3.85 7.94 -13.19
N GLY A 260 3.71 7.02 -14.15
CA GLY A 260 4.45 7.11 -15.40
C GLY A 260 3.98 6.11 -16.44
N ARG A 261 4.78 6.01 -17.49
CA ARG A 261 4.64 4.98 -18.53
C ARG A 261 5.95 4.26 -18.74
N ASP A 262 5.89 2.96 -18.84
CA ASP A 262 7.06 2.15 -19.18
C ASP A 262 7.47 2.34 -20.66
N SER A 263 8.57 1.72 -21.08
CA SER A 263 9.10 1.80 -22.43
C SER A 263 8.17 1.23 -23.51
N ARG A 264 7.15 0.46 -23.11
CA ARG A 264 6.10 -0.09 -24.00
C ARG A 264 4.80 0.71 -23.95
N GLY A 265 4.76 1.80 -23.16
CA GLY A 265 3.61 2.69 -23.05
C GLY A 265 2.57 2.26 -22.03
N TYR A 266 2.77 1.16 -21.29
CA TYR A 266 1.87 0.77 -20.20
C TYR A 266 1.99 1.72 -19.03
N PRO A 267 0.86 2.14 -18.44
CA PRO A 267 0.89 3.00 -17.27
C PRO A 267 1.43 2.22 -16.06
N TYR A 268 2.21 2.91 -15.24
CA TYR A 268 2.61 2.41 -13.94
C TYR A 268 2.29 3.40 -12.82
N GLN A 269 2.20 2.88 -11.60
CA GLN A 269 2.27 3.66 -10.37
C GLN A 269 3.14 2.94 -9.35
N ARG A 270 3.83 3.73 -8.49
CA ARG A 270 4.49 3.22 -7.28
C ARG A 270 4.10 4.09 -6.11
N ILE A 271 3.73 3.47 -5.02
CA ILE A 271 3.24 4.14 -3.82
C ILE A 271 4.33 4.08 -2.77
N PHE A 272 4.73 5.23 -2.23
CA PHE A 272 5.60 5.22 -1.07
C PHE A 272 4.83 4.63 0.12
N PRO A 273 5.27 3.50 0.69
CA PRO A 273 4.42 2.71 1.59
C PRO A 273 4.13 3.40 2.93
N ARG A 274 5.04 4.26 3.39
CA ARG A 274 4.90 5.00 4.65
C ARG A 274 3.85 6.10 4.53
N LEU A 275 3.01 6.24 5.55
CA LEU A 275 2.09 7.35 5.71
C LEU A 275 2.85 8.56 6.28
N PHE A 276 2.68 9.71 5.65
CA PHE A 276 3.12 10.99 6.21
C PHE A 276 2.02 11.56 7.09
N HIS A 277 2.44 12.18 8.18
CA HIS A 277 1.55 12.86 9.11
C HIS A 277 1.94 14.33 9.18
N ALA A 278 1.00 15.22 8.80
CA ALA A 278 1.20 16.66 8.90
C ALA A 278 0.51 17.21 10.15
N GLU A 279 1.25 18.03 10.89
CA GLU A 279 0.79 18.70 12.09
C GLU A 279 0.30 20.14 11.76
N PRO A 280 -0.65 20.67 12.52
CA PRO A 280 -1.10 22.06 12.38
C PRO A 280 0.01 23.10 12.49
#